data_35d979200c2b650b53216036e6078d63
#
_entry.id   35d979200c2b650b53216036e6078d63
#
_cell.length_a   1.000
_cell.length_b   1.000
_cell.length_c   1.000
_cell.angle_alpha   90.00
_cell.angle_beta   90.00
_cell.angle_gamma   90.00
#
_symmetry.space_group_name_H-M   'P 1'
#
loop_
_entity.id
_entity.type
_entity.pdbx_description
1 polymer ?
#
loop_
_entity_poly.entity_id
_entity_poly.type
_entity_poly.pdbx_seq_one_letter_code
_entity_poly.pdbx_strand_id
1 'polypeptide(L)'
;MFEDIEILHLDAPITRMFALAIVNLGLLVWLKNGFPREWRLAGWALLDVRRIWQRSADEAPRTGGVIIAHLQGVIALATISYACLNNILQGFALGAIIVFVRLFTVQALSRFTKLRLLIKESTDIDRHLRTWMAASVSVIAIFLSLRTQW
;
A
#
# COMPACT_ATOMS: atom_id res chain seq x y z
N MET A 1 -30.00 -23.64 27.66
CA MET A 1 -30.22 -22.19 27.69
C MET A 1 -28.95 -21.46 27.29
N PHE A 2 -28.36 -21.87 26.17
CA PHE A 2 -27.25 -21.24 25.44
C PHE A 2 -27.38 -21.52 23.94
N GLU A 3 -28.66 -21.67 23.49
CA GLU A 3 -29.02 -21.66 22.07
C GLU A 3 -29.27 -20.20 21.75
N ASP A 4 -28.74 -19.77 20.65
CA ASP A 4 -28.85 -18.42 20.06
C ASP A 4 -27.72 -17.41 20.43
N ILE A 5 -26.48 -17.86 20.47
CA ILE A 5 -25.46 -16.99 19.91
C ILE A 5 -25.54 -17.21 18.38
N GLU A 6 -26.42 -16.48 17.73
CA GLU A 6 -26.27 -16.22 16.29
C GLU A 6 -24.87 -15.66 16.13
N ILE A 7 -23.94 -16.55 15.79
CA ILE A 7 -22.66 -16.13 15.26
C ILE A 7 -23.04 -15.28 14.08
N LEU A 8 -22.89 -13.96 14.23
CA LEU A 8 -23.08 -13.01 13.16
C LEU A 8 -22.35 -13.59 11.95
N HIS A 9 -23.09 -14.20 11.02
CA HIS A 9 -22.57 -14.58 9.72
C HIS A 9 -22.30 -13.28 8.99
N LEU A 10 -21.18 -12.65 9.39
CA LEU A 10 -20.62 -11.58 8.57
C LEU A 10 -20.48 -12.18 7.17
N ASP A 11 -21.23 -11.63 6.22
CA ASP A 11 -21.15 -12.07 4.84
C ASP A 11 -19.68 -12.21 4.45
N ALA A 12 -19.28 -13.38 4.00
CA ALA A 12 -17.87 -13.72 3.74
C ALA A 12 -17.10 -12.67 2.92
N PRO A 13 -17.74 -11.95 1.97
CA PRO A 13 -17.10 -10.85 1.23
C PRO A 13 -16.71 -9.65 2.12
N ILE A 14 -17.59 -9.23 3.02
CA ILE A 14 -17.38 -8.07 3.89
C ILE A 14 -16.25 -8.36 4.87
N THR A 15 -16.24 -9.55 5.45
CA THR A 15 -15.21 -10.00 6.38
C THR A 15 -13.82 -9.98 5.72
N ARG A 16 -13.73 -10.40 4.44
CA ARG A 16 -12.45 -10.40 3.70
C ARG A 16 -11.95 -9.01 3.38
N MET A 17 -12.83 -8.09 2.96
CA MET A 17 -12.45 -6.69 2.76
C MET A 17 -11.96 -6.05 4.05
N PHE A 18 -12.67 -6.27 5.15
CA PHE A 18 -12.30 -5.77 6.46
C PHE A 18 -10.95 -6.32 6.91
N ALA A 19 -10.72 -7.63 6.75
CA ALA A 19 -9.45 -8.26 7.07
C ALA A 19 -8.29 -7.67 6.27
N LEU A 20 -8.43 -7.48 4.95
CA LEU A 20 -7.41 -6.84 4.10
C LEU A 20 -7.12 -5.40 4.55
N ALA A 21 -8.15 -4.64 4.90
CA ALA A 21 -8.01 -3.27 5.40
C ALA A 21 -7.25 -3.24 6.74
N ILE A 22 -7.57 -4.13 7.68
CA ILE A 22 -6.87 -4.25 8.97
C ILE A 22 -5.40 -4.62 8.77
N VAL A 23 -5.10 -5.59 7.90
CA VAL A 23 -3.71 -5.96 7.60
C VAL A 23 -2.94 -4.76 7.04
N ASN A 24 -3.53 -4.00 6.14
CA ASN A 24 -2.90 -2.83 5.55
C ASN A 24 -2.66 -1.70 6.56
N LEU A 25 -3.62 -1.46 7.46
CA LEU A 25 -3.44 -0.52 8.58
C LEU A 25 -2.36 -1.00 9.55
N GLY A 26 -2.29 -2.31 9.83
CA GLY A 26 -1.20 -2.91 10.61
C GLY A 26 0.17 -2.65 9.99
N LEU A 27 0.29 -2.76 8.67
CA LEU A 27 1.52 -2.42 7.94
C LEU A 27 1.85 -0.92 8.05
N LEU A 28 0.86 -0.02 8.07
CA LEU A 28 1.07 1.41 8.32
C LEU A 28 1.63 1.69 9.71
N VAL A 29 1.07 1.05 10.74
CA VAL A 29 1.56 1.15 12.11
C VAL A 29 2.99 0.61 12.20
N TRP A 30 3.27 -0.50 11.53
CA TRP A 30 4.62 -1.04 11.46
C TRP A 30 5.58 -0.11 10.74
N LEU A 31 5.18 0.50 9.62
CA LEU A 31 6.00 1.50 8.92
C LEU A 31 6.30 2.69 9.84
N LYS A 32 5.31 3.19 10.56
CA LYS A 32 5.49 4.31 11.50
C LYS A 32 6.49 3.99 12.62
N ASN A 33 6.38 2.81 13.22
CA ASN A 33 7.17 2.45 14.40
C ASN A 33 8.54 1.87 14.04
N GLY A 34 8.61 1.02 13.02
CA GLY A 34 9.85 0.36 12.59
C GLY A 34 10.72 1.20 11.66
N PHE A 35 10.09 2.11 10.89
CA PHE A 35 10.75 2.91 9.87
C PHE A 35 10.33 4.39 9.97
N PRO A 36 10.62 5.08 11.07
CA PRO A 36 10.13 6.44 11.33
C PRO A 36 10.62 7.46 10.29
N ARG A 37 11.72 7.17 9.63
CA ARG A 37 12.21 7.97 8.52
C ARG A 37 11.31 7.87 7.29
N GLU A 38 11.00 6.63 6.87
CA GLU A 38 10.12 6.37 5.72
C GLU A 38 8.72 6.94 5.98
N TRP A 39 8.24 6.86 7.22
CA TRP A 39 6.99 7.48 7.63
C TRP A 39 7.01 9.01 7.48
N ARG A 40 8.10 9.68 7.88
CA ARG A 40 8.25 11.14 7.69
C ARG A 40 8.32 11.52 6.22
N LEU A 41 9.05 10.74 5.41
CA LEU A 41 9.12 10.97 3.97
C LEU A 41 7.74 10.80 3.31
N ALA A 42 6.96 9.79 3.73
CA ALA A 42 5.58 9.63 3.28
C ALA A 42 4.72 10.85 3.64
N GLY A 43 4.84 11.40 4.87
CA GLY A 43 4.15 12.63 5.25
C GLY A 43 4.52 13.84 4.37
N TRP A 44 5.79 13.99 4.04
CA TRP A 44 6.23 15.06 3.13
C TRP A 44 5.81 14.85 1.69
N ALA A 45 5.60 13.62 1.24
CA ALA A 45 5.07 13.35 -0.10
C ALA A 45 3.70 14.00 -0.35
N LEU A 46 2.90 14.17 0.70
CA LEU A 46 1.62 14.86 0.60
C LEU A 46 1.74 16.38 0.71
N LEU A 47 2.69 16.87 1.52
CA LEU A 47 2.73 18.28 1.92
C LEU A 47 3.78 19.07 1.15
N ASP A 48 4.93 18.47 0.84
CA ASP A 48 6.05 19.17 0.24
C ASP A 48 6.99 18.19 -0.50
N VAL A 49 6.65 17.91 -1.75
CA VAL A 49 7.43 17.02 -2.64
C VAL A 49 8.87 17.51 -2.81
N ARG A 50 9.11 18.83 -2.75
CA ARG A 50 10.45 19.42 -2.90
C ARG A 50 11.40 18.98 -1.79
N ARG A 51 10.92 18.82 -0.57
CA ARG A 51 11.71 18.32 0.56
C ARG A 51 12.11 16.86 0.40
N ILE A 52 11.29 16.05 -0.27
CA ILE A 52 11.67 14.66 -0.58
C ILE A 52 12.85 14.65 -1.51
N TRP A 53 12.83 15.47 -2.56
CA TRP A 53 13.92 15.56 -3.53
C TRP A 53 15.25 15.87 -2.87
N GLN A 54 15.28 16.86 -1.97
CA GLN A 54 16.51 17.27 -1.30
C GLN A 54 17.07 16.17 -0.38
N ARG A 55 16.21 15.37 0.25
CA ARG A 55 16.65 14.35 1.21
C ARG A 55 16.79 12.94 0.65
N SER A 56 16.08 12.59 -0.42
CA SER A 56 16.25 11.29 -1.05
C SER A 56 17.58 11.17 -1.79
N ALA A 57 18.19 12.31 -2.17
CA ALA A 57 19.51 12.33 -2.78
C ALA A 57 20.62 11.90 -1.80
N ASP A 58 20.47 12.24 -0.51
CA ASP A 58 21.54 12.07 0.48
C ASP A 58 21.56 10.69 1.15
N GLU A 59 20.47 9.95 1.12
CA GLU A 59 20.39 8.70 1.86
C GLU A 59 19.65 7.59 1.09
N ALA A 60 20.22 6.39 1.06
CA ALA A 60 19.56 5.21 0.51
C ALA A 60 18.33 4.78 1.35
N PRO A 61 17.21 4.39 0.70
CA PRO A 61 16.03 3.90 1.42
C PRO A 61 16.36 2.59 2.16
N ARG A 62 15.78 2.40 3.34
CA ARG A 62 15.91 1.13 4.05
C ARG A 62 15.08 0.05 3.35
N THR A 63 15.69 -1.08 3.05
CA THR A 63 15.08 -2.20 2.32
C THR A 63 13.73 -2.62 2.93
N GLY A 64 13.62 -2.68 4.27
CA GLY A 64 12.38 -3.04 4.95
C GLY A 64 11.23 -2.06 4.66
N GLY A 65 11.48 -0.75 4.69
CA GLY A 65 10.45 0.25 4.36
C GLY A 65 9.99 0.17 2.91
N VAL A 66 10.90 -0.16 1.98
CA VAL A 66 10.57 -0.38 0.56
C VAL A 66 9.66 -1.60 0.40
N ILE A 67 9.97 -2.71 1.07
CA ILE A 67 9.17 -3.94 1.04
C ILE A 67 7.76 -3.65 1.57
N ILE A 68 7.63 -2.99 2.71
CA ILE A 68 6.33 -2.65 3.30
C ILE A 68 5.49 -1.81 2.33
N ALA A 69 6.07 -0.78 1.70
CA ALA A 69 5.36 0.06 0.75
C ALA A 69 4.86 -0.73 -0.48
N HIS A 70 5.64 -1.71 -0.96
CA HIS A 70 5.19 -2.60 -2.04
C HIS A 70 4.07 -3.53 -1.60
N LEU A 71 4.18 -4.13 -0.41
CA LEU A 71 3.11 -4.97 0.15
C LEU A 71 1.81 -4.20 0.32
N GLN A 72 1.87 -2.98 0.83
CA GLN A 72 0.71 -2.10 0.96
C GLN A 72 0.04 -1.85 -0.40
N GLY A 73 0.83 -1.57 -1.44
CA GLY A 73 0.30 -1.39 -2.80
C GLY A 73 -0.41 -2.64 -3.34
N VAL A 74 0.17 -3.82 -3.13
CA VAL A 74 -0.43 -5.10 -3.55
C VAL A 74 -1.73 -5.38 -2.79
N ILE A 75 -1.76 -5.17 -1.47
CA ILE A 75 -2.96 -5.37 -0.64
C ILE A 75 -4.06 -4.37 -1.03
N ALA A 76 -3.72 -3.11 -1.30
CA ALA A 76 -4.68 -2.11 -1.75
C ALA A 76 -5.33 -2.51 -3.08
N LEU A 77 -4.54 -2.98 -4.05
CA LEU A 77 -5.06 -3.49 -5.32
C LEU A 77 -5.92 -4.74 -5.14
N ALA A 78 -5.53 -5.65 -4.23
CA ALA A 78 -6.35 -6.81 -3.88
C ALA A 78 -7.70 -6.38 -3.28
N THR A 79 -7.70 -5.37 -2.42
CA THR A 79 -8.92 -4.83 -1.81
C THR A 79 -9.84 -4.21 -2.86
N ILE A 80 -9.31 -3.39 -3.77
CA ILE A 80 -10.06 -2.77 -4.87
C ILE A 80 -10.62 -3.84 -5.82
N SER A 81 -9.79 -4.80 -6.24
CA SER A 81 -10.21 -5.88 -7.13
C SER A 81 -11.30 -6.73 -6.49
N TYR A 82 -11.21 -6.97 -5.21
CA TYR A 82 -12.25 -7.69 -4.50
C TYR A 82 -13.56 -6.91 -4.43
N ALA A 83 -13.49 -5.62 -4.16
CA ALA A 83 -14.67 -4.75 -4.14
C ALA A 83 -15.38 -4.65 -5.51
N CYS A 84 -14.59 -4.63 -6.60
CA CYS A 84 -15.12 -4.44 -7.95
C CYS A 84 -15.47 -5.77 -8.66
N LEU A 85 -14.68 -6.83 -8.46
CA LEU A 85 -14.74 -8.07 -9.24
C LEU A 85 -15.05 -9.31 -8.37
N ASN A 86 -15.18 -9.13 -7.08
CA ASN A 86 -15.33 -10.21 -6.09
C ASN A 86 -14.23 -11.30 -6.17
N ASN A 87 -13.02 -10.91 -6.61
CA ASN A 87 -11.91 -11.84 -6.82
C ASN A 87 -10.60 -11.30 -6.23
N ILE A 88 -10.26 -11.78 -5.03
CA ILE A 88 -9.02 -11.41 -4.33
C ILE A 88 -7.78 -11.85 -5.08
N LEU A 89 -7.79 -13.06 -5.66
CA LEU A 89 -6.60 -13.63 -6.33
C LEU A 89 -6.20 -12.81 -7.54
N GLN A 90 -7.16 -12.32 -8.31
CA GLN A 90 -6.87 -11.42 -9.44
C GLN A 90 -6.23 -10.13 -8.96
N GLY A 91 -6.68 -9.56 -7.86
CA GLY A 91 -6.07 -8.35 -7.28
C GLY A 91 -4.64 -8.57 -6.83
N PHE A 92 -4.35 -9.68 -6.15
CA PHE A 92 -2.98 -10.03 -5.77
C PHE A 92 -2.10 -10.28 -6.99
N ALA A 93 -2.59 -11.00 -8.00
CA ALA A 93 -1.85 -11.27 -9.23
C ALA A 93 -1.52 -9.96 -9.97
N LEU A 94 -2.50 -9.08 -10.17
CA LEU A 94 -2.30 -7.76 -10.78
C LEU A 94 -1.31 -6.91 -9.99
N GLY A 95 -1.45 -6.88 -8.66
CA GLY A 95 -0.54 -6.17 -7.78
C GLY A 95 0.90 -6.67 -7.90
N ALA A 96 1.09 -7.99 -7.90
CA ALA A 96 2.40 -8.61 -8.07
C ALA A 96 3.00 -8.31 -9.46
N ILE A 97 2.20 -8.39 -10.53
CA ILE A 97 2.63 -8.06 -11.91
C ILE A 97 3.07 -6.60 -11.98
N ILE A 98 2.29 -5.66 -11.43
CA ILE A 98 2.62 -4.23 -11.43
C ILE A 98 3.95 -3.98 -10.70
N VAL A 99 4.14 -4.60 -9.53
CA VAL A 99 5.40 -4.48 -8.78
C VAL A 99 6.57 -5.05 -9.59
N PHE A 100 6.40 -6.23 -10.20
CA PHE A 100 7.44 -6.88 -10.98
C PHE A 100 7.82 -6.07 -12.23
N VAL A 101 6.84 -5.65 -13.04
CA VAL A 101 7.05 -4.82 -14.24
C VAL A 101 7.78 -3.54 -13.87
N ARG A 102 7.39 -2.90 -12.77
CA ARG A 102 8.03 -1.71 -12.30
C ARG A 102 9.49 -1.93 -11.88
N LEU A 103 9.76 -2.95 -11.06
CA LEU A 103 11.13 -3.27 -10.65
C LEU A 103 12.01 -3.53 -11.88
N PHE A 104 11.50 -4.27 -12.85
CA PHE A 104 12.20 -4.54 -14.10
C PHE A 104 12.45 -3.26 -14.89
N THR A 105 11.45 -2.40 -15.04
CA THR A 105 11.55 -1.12 -15.76
C THR A 105 12.58 -0.20 -15.10
N VAL A 106 12.52 -0.05 -13.76
CA VAL A 106 13.47 0.76 -13.00
C VAL A 106 14.89 0.21 -13.17
N GLN A 107 15.07 -1.10 -13.13
CA GLN A 107 16.36 -1.73 -13.28
C GLN A 107 16.91 -1.59 -14.72
N ALA A 108 16.07 -1.73 -15.73
CA ALA A 108 16.45 -1.53 -17.13
C ALA A 108 16.85 -0.08 -17.40
N LEU A 109 16.02 0.88 -16.96
CA LEU A 109 16.27 2.31 -17.15
C LEU A 109 17.46 2.83 -16.33
N SER A 110 17.75 2.24 -15.16
CA SER A 110 18.88 2.63 -14.32
C SER A 110 20.25 2.38 -14.98
N ARG A 111 20.29 1.58 -16.05
CA ARG A 111 21.49 1.38 -16.88
C ARG A 111 21.86 2.62 -17.70
N PHE A 112 20.91 3.51 -17.95
CA PHE A 112 21.14 4.78 -18.64
C PHE A 112 21.54 5.85 -17.62
N THR A 113 22.83 6.16 -17.53
CA THR A 113 23.42 7.03 -16.50
C THR A 113 22.77 8.41 -16.38
N LYS A 114 22.32 9.00 -17.49
CA LYS A 114 21.70 10.34 -17.50
C LYS A 114 20.28 10.36 -16.87
N LEU A 115 19.56 9.24 -16.86
CA LEU A 115 18.21 9.13 -16.33
C LEU A 115 18.18 8.54 -14.92
N ARG A 116 19.28 8.01 -14.43
CA ARG A 116 19.33 7.29 -13.15
C ARG A 116 18.85 8.11 -11.96
N LEU A 117 19.23 9.38 -11.90
CA LEU A 117 18.82 10.29 -10.82
C LEU A 117 17.31 10.56 -10.86
N LEU A 118 16.78 10.96 -12.03
CA LEU A 118 15.36 11.23 -12.21
C LEU A 118 14.49 10.01 -11.91
N ILE A 119 14.95 8.82 -12.31
CA ILE A 119 14.23 7.57 -12.06
C ILE A 119 14.23 7.23 -10.57
N LYS A 120 15.35 7.40 -9.87
CA LYS A 120 15.44 7.18 -8.44
C LYS A 120 14.47 8.09 -7.69
N GLU A 121 14.48 9.38 -7.99
CA GLU A 121 13.62 10.38 -7.36
C GLU A 121 12.13 10.12 -7.61
N SER A 122 11.74 9.88 -8.86
CA SER A 122 10.35 9.56 -9.19
C SER A 122 9.87 8.28 -8.52
N THR A 123 10.77 7.30 -8.36
CA THR A 123 10.48 6.03 -7.70
C THR A 123 10.24 6.21 -6.20
N ASP A 124 10.99 7.09 -5.57
CA ASP A 124 10.85 7.38 -4.14
C ASP A 124 9.54 8.12 -3.85
N ILE A 125 9.20 9.13 -4.65
CA ILE A 125 7.92 9.85 -4.52
C ILE A 125 6.73 8.91 -4.71
N ASP A 126 6.73 8.12 -5.78
CA ASP A 126 5.65 7.20 -6.09
C ASP A 126 5.50 6.12 -5.00
N ARG A 127 6.58 5.64 -4.37
CA ARG A 127 6.53 4.73 -3.24
C ARG A 127 5.76 5.33 -2.07
N HIS A 128 6.06 6.57 -1.70
CA HIS A 128 5.40 7.24 -0.58
C HIS A 128 3.94 7.58 -0.88
N LEU A 129 3.61 7.96 -2.12
CA LEU A 129 2.23 8.16 -2.54
C LEU A 129 1.40 6.88 -2.46
N ARG A 130 1.98 5.72 -2.78
CA ARG A 130 1.29 4.42 -2.63
C ARG A 130 0.92 4.10 -1.20
N THR A 131 1.77 4.43 -0.24
CA THR A 131 1.46 4.26 1.19
C THR A 131 0.18 5.01 1.55
N TRP A 132 0.01 6.23 1.05
CA TRP A 132 -1.20 7.02 1.30
C TRP A 132 -2.42 6.52 0.52
N MET A 133 -2.25 6.11 -0.73
CA MET A 133 -3.32 5.46 -1.49
C MET A 133 -3.81 4.19 -0.77
N ALA A 134 -2.88 3.38 -0.28
CA ALA A 134 -3.22 2.16 0.46
C ALA A 134 -3.95 2.47 1.76
N ALA A 135 -3.55 3.52 2.49
CA ALA A 135 -4.25 4.00 3.68
C ALA A 135 -5.69 4.43 3.36
N SER A 136 -5.85 5.25 2.31
CA SER A 136 -7.18 5.74 1.87
C SER A 136 -8.10 4.60 1.46
N VAL A 137 -7.60 3.63 0.68
CA VAL A 137 -8.36 2.45 0.28
C VAL A 137 -8.82 1.65 1.50
N SER A 138 -7.96 1.50 2.51
CA SER A 138 -8.29 0.77 3.74
C SER A 138 -9.39 1.45 4.54
N VAL A 139 -9.33 2.77 4.69
CA VAL A 139 -10.38 3.55 5.37
C VAL A 139 -11.70 3.44 4.63
N ILE A 140 -11.70 3.57 3.30
CA ILE A 140 -12.90 3.42 2.48
C ILE A 140 -13.47 2.00 2.60
N ALA A 141 -12.63 0.96 2.55
CA ALA A 141 -13.05 -0.43 2.68
C ALA A 141 -13.71 -0.71 4.04
N ILE A 142 -13.15 -0.18 5.13
CA ILE A 142 -13.75 -0.28 6.45
C ILE A 142 -15.10 0.42 6.49
N PHE A 143 -15.19 1.65 5.95
CA PHE A 143 -16.43 2.41 5.94
C PHE A 143 -17.54 1.69 5.15
N LEU A 144 -17.20 1.15 3.96
CA LEU A 144 -18.13 0.37 3.15
C LEU A 144 -18.57 -0.90 3.87
N SER A 145 -17.65 -1.60 4.53
CA SER A 145 -17.94 -2.80 5.30
C SER A 145 -18.89 -2.53 6.47
N LEU A 146 -18.75 -1.39 7.13
CA LEU A 146 -19.64 -1.00 8.22
C LEU A 146 -21.02 -0.55 7.71
N ARG A 147 -21.07 0.15 6.56
CA ARG A 147 -22.35 0.63 6.00
C ARG A 147 -23.27 -0.51 5.55
N THR A 148 -22.74 -1.61 5.09
CA THR A 148 -23.54 -2.76 4.62
C THR A 148 -24.13 -3.60 5.77
N GLN A 149 -23.79 -3.28 7.01
CA GLN A 149 -24.33 -3.95 8.20
C GLN A 149 -25.55 -3.25 8.79
N TRP A 150 -25.93 -2.07 8.28
CA TRP A 150 -27.12 -1.31 8.66
C TRP A 150 -28.17 -1.35 7.53
#